data_1847b7e58e348cb8de5e70532f6e76a4
#
_entry.id   1847b7e58e348cb8de5e70532f6e76a4
#
_cell.length_a   1.000
_cell.length_b   1.000
_cell.length_c   1.000
_cell.angle_alpha   90.00
_cell.angle_beta   90.00
_cell.angle_gamma   90.00
#
_symmetry.space_group_name_H-M   'P 1'
#
loop_
_entity.id
_entity.type
_entity.pdbx_description
1 polymer ?
#
loop_
_entity_poly.entity_id
_entity_poly.type
_entity_poly.pdbx_seq_one_letter_code
_entity_poly.pdbx_strand_id
1 'polypeptide(L)'
;MLAGCTNNEQTKTEENMKQVLNLTQEWDKVFPLSEKVNHKKVTFMTQYGLTLAADLYTPSASEKLKVKSEKLPAIAVSGPFGATKEQSSGLYAMRMAERGFVALAFDPSYTGESSGEPRRTASPDINTEDFMAAVDFLSKQENVDAGRIGIIGICGWGGIALNAAAADTRIKATVASTMYDMTRVSGNDYNDAFDVEEARHRNRDMLSRQRLADPMAMAGGVLDTVPPQAPQFVHDYHDYYKTPRGYHKRSGNSNDGWRVIGTQAYANSRFLYYINEIRSAVLVMHGAEAHSRYFGEAAYHYMVEGKAEGYKFVGEPNPHPENKQLLIIPDASHCDLYDGGYTELKGKGEPKNMIPWDTLAEFFKENLK
;
A
#
# COMPACT_ATOMS: atom_id res chain seq x y z
N MET A 1 25.32 24.69 3.15
CA MET A 1 26.09 24.29 4.35
C MET A 1 25.27 23.25 5.09
N LEU A 2 25.59 21.97 4.95
CA LEU A 2 25.02 20.88 5.75
C LEU A 2 25.94 20.73 6.97
N ALA A 3 25.49 21.18 8.13
CA ALA A 3 26.17 20.96 9.38
C ALA A 3 26.02 19.47 9.75
N GLY A 4 27.13 18.74 9.85
CA GLY A 4 27.14 17.36 10.28
C GLY A 4 26.82 17.26 11.77
N CYS A 5 25.62 16.83 12.12
CA CYS A 5 25.33 16.28 13.44
C CYS A 5 26.01 14.92 13.54
N THR A 6 26.69 14.65 14.64
CA THR A 6 27.37 13.38 14.87
C THR A 6 26.31 12.26 15.07
N ASN A 7 26.55 11.08 14.50
CA ASN A 7 25.62 9.92 14.54
C ASN A 7 25.08 9.58 15.96
N ASN A 8 25.80 9.88 17.03
CA ASN A 8 25.39 9.61 18.42
C ASN A 8 24.30 10.55 18.95
N GLU A 9 24.21 11.79 18.48
CA GLU A 9 23.17 12.72 18.92
C GLU A 9 21.86 12.44 18.18
N GLN A 10 21.91 12.07 16.91
CA GLN A 10 20.74 11.67 16.13
C GLN A 10 20.06 10.42 16.71
N THR A 11 20.85 9.39 17.06
CA THR A 11 20.31 8.14 17.64
C THR A 11 19.61 8.37 18.98
N LYS A 12 20.15 9.23 19.85
CA LYS A 12 19.53 9.60 21.12
C LYS A 12 18.25 10.41 20.95
N THR A 13 18.16 11.24 19.90
CA THR A 13 16.97 12.06 19.63
C THR A 13 15.84 11.18 19.07
N GLU A 14 16.13 10.24 18.20
CA GLU A 14 15.18 9.26 17.67
C GLU A 14 14.59 8.37 18.77
N GLU A 15 15.42 7.83 19.66
CA GLU A 15 14.97 7.01 20.79
C GLU A 15 14.04 7.78 21.76
N ASN A 16 14.33 9.06 22.00
CA ASN A 16 13.54 9.90 22.91
C ASN A 16 12.18 10.33 22.33
N MET A 17 12.04 10.38 20.99
CA MET A 17 10.80 10.73 20.31
C MET A 17 9.89 9.54 20.03
N LYS A 18 10.44 8.33 20.03
CA LYS A 18 9.71 7.10 19.70
C LYS A 18 8.60 6.82 20.71
N GLN A 19 7.36 6.85 20.26
CA GLN A 19 6.24 6.48 21.12
C GLN A 19 6.24 4.97 21.38
N VAL A 20 6.12 4.58 22.66
CA VAL A 20 5.94 3.17 23.01
C VAL A 20 4.52 2.73 22.65
N LEU A 21 4.42 1.74 21.76
CA LEU A 21 3.15 1.19 21.31
C LEU A 21 2.82 -0.09 22.06
N ASN A 22 1.55 -0.28 22.40
CA ASN A 22 1.05 -1.53 22.97
C ASN A 22 0.63 -2.48 21.83
N LEU A 23 1.57 -3.33 21.39
CA LEU A 23 1.36 -4.24 20.27
C LEU A 23 0.72 -5.54 20.74
N THR A 24 -0.30 -6.02 20.01
CA THR A 24 -0.92 -7.33 20.20
C THR A 24 0.11 -8.44 19.96
N GLN A 25 0.28 -9.35 20.91
CA GLN A 25 1.27 -10.44 20.82
C GLN A 25 0.70 -11.70 20.17
N GLU A 26 -0.62 -11.87 20.18
CA GLU A 26 -1.30 -13.01 19.57
C GLU A 26 -1.30 -12.90 18.04
N TRP A 27 -1.39 -14.06 17.36
CA TRP A 27 -1.60 -14.12 15.91
C TRP A 27 -3.05 -13.80 15.59
N ASP A 28 -3.35 -12.54 15.32
CA ASP A 28 -4.70 -12.04 15.04
C ASP A 28 -4.91 -11.67 13.55
N LYS A 29 -4.11 -12.26 12.66
CA LYS A 29 -4.18 -12.01 11.22
C LYS A 29 -5.26 -12.86 10.56
N VAL A 30 -5.81 -12.35 9.46
CA VAL A 30 -6.86 -13.04 8.68
C VAL A 30 -6.34 -14.19 7.82
N PHE A 31 -5.08 -14.52 7.93
CA PHE A 31 -4.42 -15.63 7.24
C PHE A 31 -3.57 -16.45 8.22
N PRO A 32 -3.33 -17.75 7.96
CA PRO A 32 -2.53 -18.59 8.82
C PRO A 32 -1.03 -18.23 8.72
N LEU A 33 -0.30 -18.42 9.82
CA LEU A 33 1.16 -18.31 9.82
C LEU A 33 1.78 -19.49 9.04
N SER A 34 2.72 -19.19 8.17
CA SER A 34 3.49 -20.18 7.44
C SER A 34 4.69 -20.68 8.28
N GLU A 35 4.93 -21.99 8.29
CA GLU A 35 6.11 -22.61 8.92
C GLU A 35 7.43 -22.28 8.19
N LYS A 36 7.35 -21.75 6.97
CA LYS A 36 8.51 -21.36 6.17
C LYS A 36 9.09 -20.00 6.53
N VAL A 37 8.46 -19.29 7.47
CA VAL A 37 8.89 -17.95 7.87
C VAL A 37 9.01 -17.81 9.38
N ASN A 38 9.92 -16.93 9.81
CA ASN A 38 9.90 -16.38 11.16
C ASN A 38 9.16 -15.04 11.14
N HIS A 39 8.47 -14.72 12.21
CA HIS A 39 7.71 -13.49 12.37
C HIS A 39 8.07 -12.79 13.69
N LYS A 40 8.18 -11.48 13.65
CA LYS A 40 8.23 -10.63 14.85
C LYS A 40 7.59 -9.27 14.60
N LYS A 41 6.96 -8.71 15.62
CA LYS A 41 6.49 -7.32 15.60
C LYS A 41 7.66 -6.37 15.83
N VAL A 42 7.68 -5.28 15.08
CA VAL A 42 8.69 -4.23 15.17
C VAL A 42 8.03 -2.86 15.10
N THR A 43 8.78 -1.82 15.52
CA THR A 43 8.33 -0.44 15.37
C THR A 43 9.46 0.41 14.80
N PHE A 44 9.12 1.39 13.99
CA PHE A 44 10.06 2.38 13.45
C PHE A 44 9.39 3.75 13.38
N MET A 45 10.17 4.80 13.18
CA MET A 45 9.68 6.17 13.24
C MET A 45 9.77 6.82 11.86
N THR A 46 8.77 7.63 11.52
CA THR A 46 8.77 8.49 10.33
C THR A 46 9.46 9.83 10.62
N GLN A 47 9.81 10.59 9.59
CA GLN A 47 10.36 11.94 9.72
C GLN A 47 9.36 12.94 10.34
N TYR A 48 8.06 12.60 10.34
CA TYR A 48 7.01 13.36 11.03
C TYR A 48 6.88 13.02 12.52
N GLY A 49 7.77 12.18 13.07
CA GLY A 49 7.76 11.78 14.49
C GLY A 49 6.67 10.77 14.85
N LEU A 50 6.04 10.14 13.87
CA LEU A 50 5.05 9.09 14.09
C LEU A 50 5.75 7.74 14.21
N THR A 51 5.36 6.93 15.20
CA THR A 51 5.86 5.57 15.38
C THR A 51 4.93 4.60 14.66
N LEU A 52 5.46 3.86 13.68
CA LEU A 52 4.73 2.86 12.94
C LEU A 52 4.91 1.46 13.56
N ALA A 53 3.82 0.71 13.58
CA ALA A 53 3.79 -0.70 13.97
C ALA A 53 3.88 -1.58 12.72
N ALA A 54 4.72 -2.60 12.75
CA ALA A 54 4.91 -3.49 11.62
C ALA A 54 5.14 -4.94 12.03
N ASP A 55 4.87 -5.83 11.10
CA ASP A 55 5.21 -7.25 11.15
C ASP A 55 6.40 -7.52 10.22
N LEU A 56 7.51 -7.94 10.78
CA LEU A 56 8.71 -8.33 10.04
C LEU A 56 8.73 -9.85 9.85
N TYR A 57 8.72 -10.28 8.61
CA TYR A 57 8.83 -11.67 8.19
C TYR A 57 10.22 -11.94 7.62
N THR A 58 10.84 -13.05 8.00
CA THR A 58 12.09 -13.50 7.44
C THR A 58 12.01 -14.98 7.07
N PRO A 59 12.72 -15.44 6.04
CA PRO A 59 12.79 -16.86 5.74
C PRO A 59 13.20 -17.67 6.98
N SER A 60 12.55 -18.83 7.20
CA SER A 60 12.96 -19.78 8.25
C SER A 60 14.39 -20.30 7.99
N ALA A 61 15.00 -20.96 8.97
CA ALA A 61 16.36 -21.49 8.83
C ALA A 61 16.48 -22.46 7.64
N SER A 62 15.48 -23.31 7.39
CA SER A 62 15.42 -24.22 6.26
C SER A 62 15.33 -23.52 4.91
N GLU A 63 14.60 -22.40 4.82
CA GLU A 63 14.51 -21.60 3.61
C GLU A 63 15.76 -20.75 3.40
N LYS A 64 16.35 -20.20 4.47
CA LYS A 64 17.58 -19.42 4.42
C LYS A 64 18.76 -20.23 3.87
N LEU A 65 18.85 -21.51 4.17
CA LEU A 65 19.88 -22.40 3.61
C LEU A 65 19.83 -22.52 2.08
N LYS A 66 18.70 -22.19 1.46
CA LYS A 66 18.56 -22.17 -0.01
C LYS A 66 19.12 -20.88 -0.63
N VAL A 67 19.37 -19.86 0.17
CA VAL A 67 19.88 -18.56 -0.28
C VAL A 67 21.37 -18.45 0.06
N LYS A 68 22.21 -18.26 -0.96
CA LYS A 68 23.68 -18.23 -0.81
C LYS A 68 24.25 -16.91 -0.24
N SER A 69 23.41 -15.91 0.03
CA SER A 69 23.84 -14.57 0.48
C SER A 69 23.69 -14.40 1.99
N GLU A 70 24.67 -13.79 2.63
CA GLU A 70 24.59 -13.40 4.06
C GLU A 70 23.53 -12.32 4.29
N LYS A 71 23.41 -11.37 3.36
CA LYS A 71 22.38 -10.31 3.37
C LYS A 71 21.33 -10.56 2.29
N LEU A 72 20.07 -10.41 2.65
CA LEU A 72 18.92 -10.66 1.77
C LEU A 72 18.38 -9.37 1.19
N PRO A 73 17.76 -9.42 -0.01
CA PRO A 73 16.93 -8.33 -0.48
C PRO A 73 15.70 -8.17 0.42
N ALA A 74 15.15 -6.95 0.50
CA ALA A 74 14.03 -6.67 1.37
C ALA A 74 12.86 -6.00 0.62
N ILE A 75 11.65 -6.18 1.14
CA ILE A 75 10.40 -5.64 0.56
C ILE A 75 9.55 -5.04 1.68
N ALA A 76 9.18 -3.74 1.56
CA ALA A 76 8.16 -3.14 2.40
C ALA A 76 6.79 -3.22 1.72
N VAL A 77 5.74 -3.54 2.48
CA VAL A 77 4.39 -3.79 1.97
C VAL A 77 3.36 -3.01 2.77
N SER A 78 2.44 -2.33 2.10
CA SER A 78 1.28 -1.70 2.76
C SER A 78 0.03 -1.68 1.87
N GLY A 79 -1.09 -1.44 2.51
CA GLY A 79 -2.42 -1.40 1.88
C GLY A 79 -3.25 -2.66 2.14
N PRO A 80 -4.48 -2.67 1.68
CA PRO A 80 -5.24 -1.61 1.00
C PRO A 80 -5.44 -0.32 1.82
N PHE A 81 -5.87 0.77 1.18
CA PHE A 81 -6.22 2.02 1.88
C PHE A 81 -7.35 1.76 2.87
N GLY A 82 -7.17 2.13 4.14
CA GLY A 82 -8.11 1.84 5.22
C GLY A 82 -8.02 0.41 5.80
N ALA A 83 -7.12 -0.44 5.30
CA ALA A 83 -6.81 -1.75 5.86
C ALA A 83 -5.68 -1.68 6.90
N THR A 84 -5.34 -2.83 7.50
CA THR A 84 -4.24 -3.00 8.45
C THR A 84 -3.30 -4.12 8.01
N LYS A 85 -2.11 -4.16 8.59
CA LYS A 85 -1.08 -5.18 8.31
C LYS A 85 -1.52 -6.62 8.61
N GLU A 86 -2.59 -6.80 9.36
CA GLU A 86 -3.19 -8.12 9.66
C GLU A 86 -3.99 -8.69 8.49
N GLN A 87 -4.20 -7.90 7.43
CA GLN A 87 -4.97 -8.25 6.23
C GLN A 87 -4.03 -8.50 5.03
N SER A 88 -4.38 -8.03 3.85
CA SER A 88 -3.69 -8.29 2.58
C SER A 88 -2.18 -8.00 2.63
N SER A 89 -1.74 -6.87 3.18
CA SER A 89 -0.31 -6.52 3.19
C SER A 89 0.54 -7.50 3.99
N GLY A 90 0.03 -8.01 5.11
CA GLY A 90 0.72 -9.04 5.88
C GLY A 90 0.83 -10.38 5.12
N LEU A 91 -0.23 -10.76 4.40
CA LEU A 91 -0.19 -11.94 3.54
C LEU A 91 0.87 -11.81 2.45
N TYR A 92 0.90 -10.67 1.73
CA TYR A 92 1.91 -10.40 0.71
C TYR A 92 3.33 -10.45 1.29
N ALA A 93 3.57 -9.81 2.43
CA ALA A 93 4.88 -9.83 3.08
C ALA A 93 5.29 -11.27 3.48
N MET A 94 4.40 -12.05 4.06
CA MET A 94 4.66 -13.44 4.41
C MET A 94 4.99 -14.27 3.16
N ARG A 95 4.23 -14.12 2.07
CA ARG A 95 4.47 -14.84 0.80
C ARG A 95 5.79 -14.46 0.13
N MET A 96 6.24 -13.21 0.25
CA MET A 96 7.57 -12.81 -0.22
C MET A 96 8.66 -13.38 0.68
N ALA A 97 8.46 -13.44 1.99
CA ALA A 97 9.43 -14.04 2.91
C ALA A 97 9.61 -15.55 2.65
N GLU A 98 8.53 -16.29 2.32
CA GLU A 98 8.62 -17.70 1.88
C GLU A 98 9.51 -17.87 0.63
N ARG A 99 9.71 -16.82 -0.15
CA ARG A 99 10.47 -16.80 -1.42
C ARG A 99 11.86 -16.20 -1.30
N GLY A 100 12.31 -15.95 -0.05
CA GLY A 100 13.69 -15.59 0.26
C GLY A 100 13.95 -14.11 0.50
N PHE A 101 12.92 -13.29 0.67
CA PHE A 101 13.05 -11.87 1.01
C PHE A 101 12.91 -11.62 2.52
N VAL A 102 13.53 -10.58 3.03
CA VAL A 102 13.10 -9.97 4.30
C VAL A 102 11.91 -9.08 3.95
N ALA A 103 10.75 -9.32 4.56
CA ALA A 103 9.54 -8.60 4.20
C ALA A 103 8.89 -7.93 5.42
N LEU A 104 8.46 -6.67 5.25
CA LEU A 104 7.89 -5.83 6.29
C LEU A 104 6.49 -5.40 5.89
N ALA A 105 5.45 -5.83 6.61
CA ALA A 105 4.11 -5.26 6.49
C ALA A 105 3.87 -4.26 7.61
N PHE A 106 3.49 -3.03 7.28
CA PHE A 106 3.28 -1.99 8.30
C PHE A 106 1.87 -1.42 8.27
N ASP A 107 1.38 -1.02 9.44
CA ASP A 107 0.22 -0.15 9.55
C ASP A 107 0.63 1.28 9.19
N PRO A 108 -0.13 1.97 8.33
CA PRO A 108 0.10 3.38 8.06
C PRO A 108 0.01 4.26 9.31
N SER A 109 0.61 5.42 9.25
CA SER A 109 0.39 6.50 10.23
C SER A 109 -1.09 6.66 10.55
N TYR A 110 -1.46 6.86 11.80
CA TYR A 110 -2.83 7.00 12.32
C TYR A 110 -3.72 5.75 12.20
N THR A 111 -3.22 4.63 11.70
CA THR A 111 -4.00 3.40 11.41
C THR A 111 -3.51 2.22 12.24
N GLY A 112 -4.39 1.24 12.49
CA GLY A 112 -4.04 -0.01 13.16
C GLY A 112 -3.38 0.17 14.52
N GLU A 113 -2.19 -0.40 14.71
CA GLU A 113 -1.37 -0.26 15.90
C GLU A 113 -0.35 0.89 15.82
N SER A 114 -0.20 1.56 14.66
CA SER A 114 0.67 2.74 14.49
C SER A 114 0.14 3.94 15.27
N SER A 115 1.03 4.85 15.64
CA SER A 115 0.70 6.08 16.36
C SER A 115 0.01 7.12 15.47
N GLY A 116 -0.40 8.21 16.11
CA GLY A 116 -1.00 9.38 15.46
C GLY A 116 -2.46 9.60 15.86
N GLU A 117 -2.80 10.86 16.12
CA GLU A 117 -4.16 11.33 16.43
C GLU A 117 -4.52 12.54 15.57
N PRO A 118 -5.76 12.69 15.18
CA PRO A 118 -6.89 11.77 15.39
C PRO A 118 -6.75 10.49 14.54
N ARG A 119 -7.21 9.35 15.08
CA ARG A 119 -7.11 8.04 14.42
C ARG A 119 -7.77 8.04 13.04
N ARG A 120 -7.25 7.18 12.14
CA ARG A 120 -7.75 6.98 10.76
C ARG A 120 -7.68 8.25 9.91
N THR A 121 -6.71 9.12 10.20
CA THR A 121 -6.33 10.23 9.33
C THR A 121 -5.46 9.71 8.19
N ALA A 122 -5.70 10.18 6.99
CA ALA A 122 -4.84 9.94 5.84
C ALA A 122 -4.34 11.27 5.27
N SER A 123 -3.11 11.28 4.78
CA SER A 123 -2.50 12.46 4.18
C SER A 123 -1.55 12.03 3.05
N PRO A 124 -1.59 12.70 1.89
CA PRO A 124 -0.77 12.34 0.75
C PRO A 124 0.72 12.25 1.05
N ASP A 125 1.26 13.24 1.69
CA ASP A 125 2.68 13.38 2.05
C ASP A 125 3.09 12.42 3.18
N ILE A 126 2.29 12.34 4.25
CA ILE A 126 2.57 11.45 5.38
C ILE A 126 2.54 9.98 4.93
N ASN A 127 1.55 9.59 4.11
CA ASN A 127 1.48 8.21 3.64
C ASN A 127 2.59 7.85 2.64
N THR A 128 3.10 8.82 1.87
CA THR A 128 4.31 8.63 1.06
C THR A 128 5.54 8.43 1.95
N GLU A 129 5.68 9.25 2.99
CA GLU A 129 6.75 9.13 3.99
C GLU A 129 6.71 7.79 4.73
N ASP A 130 5.54 7.22 5.01
CA ASP A 130 5.43 5.92 5.67
C ASP A 130 6.20 4.82 4.91
N PHE A 131 6.19 4.81 3.56
CA PHE A 131 7.03 3.91 2.77
C PHE A 131 8.51 4.24 2.86
N MET A 132 8.89 5.53 2.80
CA MET A 132 10.29 5.94 2.89
C MET A 132 10.88 5.59 4.26
N ALA A 133 10.12 5.77 5.34
CA ALA A 133 10.50 5.35 6.68
C ALA A 133 10.64 3.82 6.82
N ALA A 134 9.80 3.04 6.12
CA ALA A 134 9.95 1.59 6.05
C ALA A 134 11.25 1.19 5.32
N VAL A 135 11.64 1.91 4.27
CA VAL A 135 12.94 1.74 3.59
C VAL A 135 14.09 2.09 4.53
N ASP A 136 13.99 3.18 5.30
CA ASP A 136 14.99 3.54 6.33
C ASP A 136 15.17 2.42 7.36
N PHE A 137 14.06 1.88 7.86
CA PHE A 137 14.08 0.78 8.81
C PHE A 137 14.73 -0.48 8.24
N LEU A 138 14.34 -0.89 7.03
CA LEU A 138 14.91 -2.06 6.37
C LEU A 138 16.40 -1.89 6.08
N SER A 139 16.83 -0.70 5.65
CA SER A 139 18.23 -0.39 5.36
C SER A 139 19.16 -0.54 6.57
N LYS A 140 18.61 -0.40 7.79
CA LYS A 140 19.34 -0.51 9.06
C LYS A 140 19.38 -1.96 9.61
N GLN A 141 18.67 -2.94 8.98
CA GLN A 141 18.68 -4.32 9.46
C GLN A 141 19.97 -5.04 9.05
N GLU A 142 20.61 -5.75 10.00
CA GLU A 142 21.90 -6.43 9.78
C GLU A 142 21.85 -7.48 8.66
N ASN A 143 20.71 -8.17 8.52
CA ASN A 143 20.50 -9.23 7.53
C ASN A 143 19.93 -8.72 6.19
N VAL A 144 19.79 -7.40 6.00
CA VAL A 144 19.28 -6.78 4.77
C VAL A 144 20.42 -6.14 3.98
N ASP A 145 20.40 -6.31 2.68
CA ASP A 145 21.21 -5.54 1.75
C ASP A 145 20.48 -4.22 1.42
N ALA A 146 20.98 -3.11 1.96
CA ALA A 146 20.39 -1.79 1.78
C ALA A 146 20.36 -1.30 0.30
N GLY A 147 21.15 -1.90 -0.58
CA GLY A 147 21.12 -1.65 -2.03
C GLY A 147 20.03 -2.42 -2.76
N ARG A 148 19.32 -3.34 -2.10
CA ARG A 148 18.36 -4.26 -2.71
C ARG A 148 17.00 -4.21 -2.00
N ILE A 149 16.38 -3.02 -1.98
CA ILE A 149 15.06 -2.80 -1.34
C ILE A 149 14.01 -2.50 -2.39
N GLY A 150 12.90 -3.24 -2.33
CA GLY A 150 11.70 -3.02 -3.12
C GLY A 150 10.49 -2.70 -2.23
N ILE A 151 9.38 -2.31 -2.86
CA ILE A 151 8.12 -2.05 -2.17
C ILE A 151 6.94 -2.67 -2.92
N ILE A 152 5.88 -3.00 -2.18
CA ILE A 152 4.58 -3.42 -2.72
C ILE A 152 3.50 -2.53 -2.12
N GLY A 153 2.76 -1.85 -2.97
CA GLY A 153 1.54 -1.15 -2.60
C GLY A 153 0.31 -1.84 -3.14
N ILE A 154 -0.73 -2.00 -2.31
CA ILE A 154 -1.97 -2.71 -2.67
C ILE A 154 -3.13 -1.72 -2.63
N CYS A 155 -4.01 -1.72 -3.65
CA CYS A 155 -5.15 -0.82 -3.75
C CYS A 155 -4.70 0.66 -3.74
N GLY A 156 -5.25 1.52 -2.89
CA GLY A 156 -4.82 2.91 -2.76
C GLY A 156 -3.34 3.08 -2.43
N TRP A 157 -2.73 2.09 -1.76
CA TRP A 157 -1.29 2.08 -1.48
C TRP A 157 -0.45 1.76 -2.71
N GLY A 158 -1.03 1.24 -3.79
CA GLY A 158 -0.34 1.09 -5.07
C GLY A 158 0.06 2.45 -5.66
N GLY A 159 -0.85 3.43 -5.66
CA GLY A 159 -0.52 4.80 -6.08
C GLY A 159 0.47 5.49 -5.15
N ILE A 160 0.35 5.26 -3.83
CA ILE A 160 1.31 5.76 -2.83
C ILE A 160 2.70 5.15 -3.05
N ALA A 161 2.79 3.85 -3.38
CA ALA A 161 4.06 3.19 -3.71
C ALA A 161 4.72 3.78 -4.95
N LEU A 162 3.95 4.08 -6.00
CA LEU A 162 4.48 4.76 -7.20
C LEU A 162 5.00 6.16 -6.86
N ASN A 163 4.28 6.92 -6.03
CA ASN A 163 4.74 8.24 -5.59
C ASN A 163 6.02 8.14 -4.73
N ALA A 164 6.10 7.17 -3.83
CA ALA A 164 7.29 6.92 -3.02
C ALA A 164 8.49 6.51 -3.90
N ALA A 165 8.29 5.67 -4.92
CA ALA A 165 9.34 5.27 -5.87
C ALA A 165 9.84 6.45 -6.74
N ALA A 166 8.99 7.44 -7.02
CA ALA A 166 9.39 8.67 -7.70
C ALA A 166 10.21 9.59 -6.78
N ALA A 167 9.91 9.57 -5.46
CA ALA A 167 10.57 10.43 -4.47
C ALA A 167 11.87 9.83 -3.89
N ASP A 168 11.94 8.50 -3.71
CA ASP A 168 13.06 7.80 -3.04
C ASP A 168 13.80 6.86 -3.98
N THR A 169 14.98 7.28 -4.44
CA THR A 169 15.82 6.52 -5.37
C THR A 169 16.44 5.23 -4.78
N ARG A 170 16.32 5.01 -3.47
CA ARG A 170 16.73 3.77 -2.79
C ARG A 170 15.76 2.62 -3.09
N ILE A 171 14.53 2.92 -3.54
CA ILE A 171 13.55 1.93 -3.97
C ILE A 171 13.95 1.43 -5.36
N LYS A 172 14.38 0.15 -5.45
CA LYS A 172 14.93 -0.44 -6.68
C LYS A 172 13.90 -1.21 -7.51
N ALA A 173 12.79 -1.63 -6.88
CA ALA A 173 11.70 -2.31 -7.56
C ALA A 173 10.38 -2.02 -6.85
N THR A 174 9.31 -1.79 -7.62
CA THR A 174 7.98 -1.46 -7.08
C THR A 174 6.91 -2.32 -7.74
N VAL A 175 6.04 -2.92 -6.92
CA VAL A 175 4.81 -3.55 -7.38
C VAL A 175 3.62 -2.72 -6.92
N ALA A 176 2.77 -2.30 -7.85
CA ALA A 176 1.49 -1.65 -7.60
C ALA A 176 0.36 -2.63 -7.94
N SER A 177 -0.14 -3.35 -6.92
CA SER A 177 -1.16 -4.38 -7.08
C SER A 177 -2.55 -3.78 -6.95
N THR A 178 -3.42 -4.05 -7.94
CA THR A 178 -4.83 -3.60 -7.98
C THR A 178 -4.99 -2.14 -7.55
N MET A 179 -4.11 -1.28 -8.06
CA MET A 179 -3.89 0.07 -7.56
C MET A 179 -5.05 1.04 -7.78
N TYR A 180 -5.11 2.04 -6.93
CA TYR A 180 -5.85 3.28 -7.15
C TYR A 180 -4.90 4.49 -7.24
N ASP A 181 -5.26 5.46 -8.05
CA ASP A 181 -4.86 6.84 -7.83
C ASP A 181 -5.84 7.49 -6.85
N MET A 182 -5.46 7.52 -5.57
CA MET A 182 -6.29 8.07 -4.50
C MET A 182 -6.58 9.57 -4.70
N THR A 183 -5.72 10.30 -5.42
CA THR A 183 -5.94 11.71 -5.71
C THR A 183 -6.97 11.90 -6.83
N ARG A 184 -6.93 11.04 -7.85
CA ARG A 184 -7.89 11.04 -8.94
C ARG A 184 -9.29 10.63 -8.46
N VAL A 185 -9.43 9.52 -7.72
CA VAL A 185 -10.73 9.09 -7.21
C VAL A 185 -11.32 10.07 -6.21
N SER A 186 -10.52 10.66 -5.32
CA SER A 186 -11.01 11.66 -4.36
C SER A 186 -11.44 12.99 -5.02
N GLY A 187 -10.79 13.35 -6.14
CA GLY A 187 -11.09 14.59 -6.87
C GLY A 187 -12.18 14.45 -7.94
N ASN A 188 -12.21 13.31 -8.62
CA ASN A 188 -13.01 13.09 -9.83
C ASN A 188 -14.09 12.00 -9.67
N ASP A 189 -14.08 11.24 -8.56
CA ASP A 189 -14.90 10.05 -8.34
C ASP A 189 -14.59 8.90 -9.34
N TYR A 190 -15.32 7.79 -9.23
CA TYR A 190 -15.14 6.62 -10.11
C TYR A 190 -15.44 6.98 -11.57
N ASN A 191 -14.63 6.45 -12.48
CA ASN A 191 -14.69 6.71 -13.92
C ASN A 191 -14.68 8.21 -14.28
N ASP A 192 -14.04 9.03 -13.42
CA ASP A 192 -13.97 10.48 -13.57
C ASP A 192 -15.33 11.17 -13.70
N ALA A 193 -16.36 10.65 -13.02
CA ALA A 193 -17.71 11.16 -13.08
C ALA A 193 -17.82 12.65 -12.70
N PHE A 194 -16.88 13.18 -11.89
CA PHE A 194 -16.81 14.58 -11.49
C PHE A 194 -15.68 15.35 -12.19
N ASP A 195 -15.13 14.83 -13.30
CA ASP A 195 -14.01 15.48 -13.99
C ASP A 195 -14.42 16.71 -14.82
N VAL A 196 -15.31 17.53 -14.28
CA VAL A 196 -15.62 18.88 -14.75
C VAL A 196 -15.44 19.86 -13.60
N GLU A 197 -15.01 21.08 -13.91
CA GLU A 197 -14.65 22.09 -12.90
C GLU A 197 -15.77 22.32 -11.89
N GLU A 198 -17.00 22.49 -12.36
CA GLU A 198 -18.16 22.74 -11.52
C GLU A 198 -18.47 21.60 -10.55
N ALA A 199 -18.34 20.32 -10.98
CA ALA A 199 -18.55 19.16 -10.12
C ALA A 199 -17.45 19.07 -9.04
N ARG A 200 -16.18 19.33 -9.41
CA ARG A 200 -15.10 19.41 -8.44
C ARG A 200 -15.28 20.56 -7.45
N HIS A 201 -15.79 21.71 -7.90
CA HIS A 201 -16.11 22.83 -7.02
C HIS A 201 -17.19 22.44 -5.99
N ARG A 202 -18.30 21.83 -6.44
CA ARG A 202 -19.37 21.34 -5.54
C ARG A 202 -18.82 20.32 -4.51
N ASN A 203 -17.96 19.41 -4.94
CA ASN A 203 -17.32 18.44 -4.02
C ASN A 203 -16.49 19.16 -2.95
N ARG A 204 -15.66 20.12 -3.34
CA ARG A 204 -14.85 20.91 -2.40
C ARG A 204 -15.70 21.75 -1.44
N ASP A 205 -16.78 22.33 -1.92
CA ASP A 205 -17.73 23.08 -1.07
C ASP A 205 -18.40 22.15 -0.04
N MET A 206 -18.84 20.96 -0.46
CA MET A 206 -19.37 19.93 0.43
C MET A 206 -18.36 19.53 1.51
N LEU A 207 -17.10 19.23 1.13
CA LEU A 207 -16.04 18.87 2.07
C LEU A 207 -15.72 20.03 3.03
N SER A 208 -15.72 21.28 2.55
CA SER A 208 -15.49 22.47 3.37
C SER A 208 -16.62 22.70 4.40
N ARG A 209 -17.86 22.49 4.01
CA ARG A 209 -19.01 22.53 4.95
C ARG A 209 -18.97 21.40 5.95
N GLN A 210 -18.62 20.18 5.52
CA GLN A 210 -18.46 19.03 6.41
C GLN A 210 -17.38 19.28 7.46
N ARG A 211 -16.24 19.86 7.06
CA ARG A 211 -15.16 20.23 7.97
C ARG A 211 -15.60 21.19 9.07
N LEU A 212 -16.51 22.12 8.76
CA LEU A 212 -17.05 23.08 9.74
C LEU A 212 -18.13 22.44 10.63
N ALA A 213 -18.99 21.60 10.04
CA ALA A 213 -20.10 20.98 10.76
C ALA A 213 -19.63 19.86 11.71
N ASP A 214 -18.71 19.03 11.26
CA ASP A 214 -18.13 17.92 12.02
C ASP A 214 -16.68 17.65 11.56
N PRO A 215 -15.67 18.25 12.21
CA PRO A 215 -14.28 18.05 11.85
C PRO A 215 -13.78 16.63 12.10
N MET A 216 -14.57 15.81 12.83
CA MET A 216 -14.25 14.43 13.16
C MET A 216 -15.01 13.41 12.30
N ALA A 217 -15.76 13.86 11.27
CA ALA A 217 -16.53 13.00 10.39
C ALA A 217 -15.69 11.89 9.76
N MET A 218 -16.32 10.73 9.63
CA MET A 218 -15.77 9.53 9.00
C MET A 218 -16.46 9.27 7.66
N ALA A 219 -15.74 8.68 6.72
CA ALA A 219 -16.25 8.28 5.41
C ALA A 219 -15.48 7.07 4.88
N GLY A 220 -15.95 6.48 3.80
CA GLY A 220 -15.23 5.45 3.05
C GLY A 220 -15.22 4.06 3.68
N GLY A 221 -15.92 3.83 4.77
CA GLY A 221 -16.14 2.48 5.31
C GLY A 221 -16.98 1.64 4.36
N VAL A 222 -16.72 0.32 4.33
CA VAL A 222 -17.53 -0.61 3.57
C VAL A 222 -18.90 -0.76 4.23
N LEU A 223 -19.97 -0.79 3.44
CA LEU A 223 -21.35 -0.89 3.92
C LEU A 223 -21.58 -2.17 4.73
N ASP A 224 -22.30 -2.08 5.85
CA ASP A 224 -22.69 -3.25 6.66
C ASP A 224 -23.77 -4.09 5.95
N THR A 225 -24.57 -3.46 5.10
CA THR A 225 -25.55 -4.12 4.25
C THR A 225 -25.45 -3.57 2.84
N VAL A 226 -25.29 -4.44 1.88
CA VAL A 226 -25.19 -4.08 0.47
C VAL A 226 -26.55 -4.24 -0.20
N PRO A 227 -27.08 -3.17 -0.84
CA PRO A 227 -28.29 -3.27 -1.65
C PRO A 227 -28.10 -4.29 -2.79
N PRO A 228 -29.10 -5.16 -3.10
CA PRO A 228 -28.95 -6.17 -4.14
C PRO A 228 -28.55 -5.64 -5.52
N GLN A 229 -28.95 -4.40 -5.85
CA GLN A 229 -28.66 -3.73 -7.11
C GLN A 229 -27.33 -2.97 -7.13
N ALA A 230 -26.56 -3.00 -6.03
CA ALA A 230 -25.26 -2.33 -5.99
C ALA A 230 -24.31 -2.94 -7.03
N PRO A 231 -23.36 -2.17 -7.57
CA PRO A 231 -22.31 -2.70 -8.44
C PRO A 231 -21.55 -3.87 -7.79
N GLN A 232 -21.10 -4.84 -8.59
CA GLN A 232 -20.43 -6.05 -8.10
C GLN A 232 -19.25 -5.74 -7.14
N PHE A 233 -18.45 -4.74 -7.44
CA PHE A 233 -17.32 -4.37 -6.59
C PHE A 233 -17.72 -3.97 -5.16
N VAL A 234 -18.92 -3.44 -4.94
CA VAL A 234 -19.44 -3.11 -3.59
C VAL A 234 -19.72 -4.40 -2.82
N HIS A 235 -20.26 -5.43 -3.50
CA HIS A 235 -20.43 -6.76 -2.93
C HIS A 235 -19.09 -7.42 -2.62
N ASP A 236 -18.10 -7.30 -3.50
CA ASP A 236 -16.75 -7.86 -3.32
C ASP A 236 -16.06 -7.22 -2.11
N TYR A 237 -16.15 -5.90 -1.93
CA TYR A 237 -15.63 -5.21 -0.74
C TYR A 237 -16.34 -5.64 0.53
N HIS A 238 -17.67 -5.76 0.51
CA HIS A 238 -18.42 -6.26 1.65
C HIS A 238 -17.99 -7.70 1.99
N ASP A 239 -17.89 -8.56 0.99
CA ASP A 239 -17.47 -9.95 1.19
C ASP A 239 -16.09 -10.03 1.85
N TYR A 240 -15.13 -9.20 1.41
CA TYR A 240 -13.81 -9.17 2.02
C TYR A 240 -13.82 -8.55 3.43
N TYR A 241 -14.30 -7.31 3.58
CA TYR A 241 -14.11 -6.54 4.81
C TYR A 241 -15.12 -6.79 5.92
N LYS A 242 -16.32 -7.27 5.61
CA LYS A 242 -17.42 -7.44 6.58
C LYS A 242 -17.71 -8.92 6.92
N THR A 243 -16.91 -9.85 6.40
CA THR A 243 -17.04 -11.28 6.67
C THR A 243 -15.73 -11.86 7.22
N PRO A 244 -15.71 -13.11 7.74
CA PRO A 244 -14.48 -13.73 8.22
C PRO A 244 -13.36 -13.87 7.18
N ARG A 245 -13.64 -13.65 5.89
CA ARG A 245 -12.66 -13.64 4.80
C ARG A 245 -11.51 -12.66 5.07
N GLY A 246 -11.83 -11.45 5.49
CA GLY A 246 -10.82 -10.42 5.68
C GLY A 246 -11.18 -9.37 6.74
N TYR A 247 -12.27 -9.57 7.51
CA TYR A 247 -12.62 -8.65 8.59
C TYR A 247 -11.51 -8.55 9.62
N HIS A 248 -11.15 -7.32 10.00
CA HIS A 248 -10.26 -7.06 11.12
C HIS A 248 -10.73 -5.89 11.96
N LYS A 249 -10.71 -6.06 13.30
CA LYS A 249 -11.22 -5.06 14.28
C LYS A 249 -10.52 -3.70 14.22
N ARG A 250 -9.27 -3.63 13.76
CA ARG A 250 -8.49 -2.40 13.64
C ARG A 250 -8.60 -1.74 12.26
N SER A 251 -9.12 -2.44 11.27
CA SER A 251 -9.28 -1.92 9.91
C SER A 251 -10.40 -0.88 9.83
N GLY A 252 -10.12 0.28 9.22
CA GLY A 252 -11.13 1.28 8.91
C GLY A 252 -12.20 0.75 7.96
N ASN A 253 -11.81 0.02 6.92
CA ASN A 253 -12.74 -0.56 5.95
C ASN A 253 -13.71 -1.57 6.58
N SER A 254 -13.23 -2.33 7.57
CA SER A 254 -14.08 -3.28 8.30
C SER A 254 -15.03 -2.58 9.30
N ASN A 255 -14.80 -1.30 9.60
CA ASN A 255 -15.56 -0.53 10.59
C ASN A 255 -16.05 0.80 9.97
N ASP A 256 -15.66 1.96 10.54
CA ASP A 256 -16.29 3.26 10.23
C ASP A 256 -15.59 4.02 9.07
N GLY A 257 -14.57 3.45 8.43
CA GLY A 257 -13.79 4.10 7.39
C GLY A 257 -12.65 4.98 7.95
N TRP A 258 -12.43 6.12 7.32
CA TRP A 258 -11.36 7.07 7.63
C TRP A 258 -11.88 8.52 7.71
N ARG A 259 -11.07 9.43 8.21
CA ARG A 259 -11.44 10.84 8.39
C ARG A 259 -11.64 11.55 7.05
N VAL A 260 -12.75 12.29 6.93
CA VAL A 260 -13.09 13.08 5.72
C VAL A 260 -12.02 14.11 5.39
N ILE A 261 -11.31 14.66 6.38
CA ILE A 261 -10.23 15.62 6.18
C ILE A 261 -9.13 15.09 5.25
N GLY A 262 -8.83 13.77 5.31
CA GLY A 262 -7.89 13.14 4.39
C GLY A 262 -8.37 13.18 2.95
N THR A 263 -9.66 12.96 2.72
CA THR A 263 -10.28 13.05 1.39
C THR A 263 -10.06 14.43 0.76
N GLN A 264 -10.21 15.51 1.53
CA GLN A 264 -9.98 16.87 1.02
C GLN A 264 -8.53 17.09 0.58
N ALA A 265 -7.56 16.57 1.35
CA ALA A 265 -6.13 16.66 1.01
C ALA A 265 -5.82 15.87 -0.28
N TYR A 266 -6.34 14.66 -0.40
CA TYR A 266 -6.17 13.83 -1.61
C TYR A 266 -6.84 14.46 -2.83
N ALA A 267 -8.06 14.98 -2.72
CA ALA A 267 -8.79 15.64 -3.82
C ALA A 267 -8.06 16.87 -4.40
N ASN A 268 -7.13 17.47 -3.64
CA ASN A 268 -6.37 18.65 -4.06
C ASN A 268 -4.88 18.36 -4.31
N SER A 269 -4.50 17.09 -4.46
CA SER A 269 -3.13 16.66 -4.71
C SER A 269 -2.99 15.98 -6.08
N ARG A 270 -1.77 15.83 -6.57
CA ARG A 270 -1.43 15.12 -7.80
C ARG A 270 -0.29 14.16 -7.53
N PHE A 271 -0.61 12.99 -7.03
CA PHE A 271 0.38 12.00 -6.61
C PHE A 271 1.28 11.54 -7.75
N LEU A 272 0.67 11.20 -8.87
CA LEU A 272 1.36 10.48 -9.93
C LEU A 272 2.02 11.41 -10.96
N TYR A 273 2.22 12.69 -10.59
CA TYR A 273 2.76 13.70 -11.52
C TYR A 273 4.18 13.38 -12.01
N TYR A 274 5.03 12.78 -11.17
CA TYR A 274 6.44 12.49 -11.48
C TYR A 274 6.74 10.98 -11.66
N ILE A 275 5.74 10.13 -11.80
CA ILE A 275 6.01 8.68 -11.97
C ILE A 275 6.66 8.34 -13.32
N ASN A 276 6.53 9.20 -14.33
CA ASN A 276 7.26 9.09 -15.59
C ASN A 276 8.78 9.31 -15.44
N GLU A 277 9.26 9.79 -14.29
CA GLU A 277 10.67 9.94 -13.98
C GLU A 277 11.25 8.77 -13.16
N ILE A 278 10.44 7.78 -12.76
CA ILE A 278 10.91 6.61 -12.02
C ILE A 278 11.88 5.81 -12.88
N ARG A 279 13.14 5.70 -12.44
CA ARG A 279 14.18 4.93 -13.16
C ARG A 279 14.23 3.46 -12.74
N SER A 280 13.79 3.14 -11.51
CA SER A 280 13.73 1.77 -11.01
C SER A 280 12.63 0.95 -11.70
N ALA A 281 12.71 -0.38 -11.55
CA ALA A 281 11.72 -1.28 -12.15
C ALA A 281 10.34 -1.13 -11.51
N VAL A 282 9.29 -1.17 -12.32
CA VAL A 282 7.89 -1.11 -11.85
C VAL A 282 7.04 -2.18 -12.52
N LEU A 283 6.26 -2.90 -11.73
CA LEU A 283 5.20 -3.80 -12.17
C LEU A 283 3.86 -3.29 -11.66
N VAL A 284 2.99 -2.89 -12.56
CA VAL A 284 1.57 -2.61 -12.28
C VAL A 284 0.78 -3.89 -12.54
N MET A 285 0.05 -4.38 -11.54
CA MET A 285 -0.74 -5.61 -11.64
C MET A 285 -2.21 -5.34 -11.33
N HIS A 286 -3.11 -5.78 -12.21
CA HIS A 286 -4.55 -5.67 -12.01
C HIS A 286 -5.30 -6.94 -12.40
N GLY A 287 -6.48 -7.14 -11.81
CA GLY A 287 -7.45 -8.11 -12.29
C GLY A 287 -8.16 -7.59 -13.55
N ALA A 288 -8.47 -8.50 -14.48
CA ALA A 288 -9.21 -8.15 -15.69
C ALA A 288 -10.61 -7.59 -15.38
N GLU A 289 -11.26 -8.13 -14.33
CA GLU A 289 -12.59 -7.75 -13.87
C GLU A 289 -12.57 -6.67 -12.77
N ALA A 290 -11.39 -6.11 -12.46
CA ALA A 290 -11.28 -5.09 -11.42
C ALA A 290 -11.85 -3.75 -11.93
N HIS A 291 -12.86 -3.23 -11.22
CA HIS A 291 -13.46 -1.92 -11.49
C HIS A 291 -12.47 -0.75 -11.44
N SER A 292 -11.33 -0.96 -10.75
CA SER A 292 -10.23 0.01 -10.61
C SER A 292 -9.14 -0.14 -11.67
N ARG A 293 -9.28 -1.05 -12.63
CA ARG A 293 -8.23 -1.38 -13.62
C ARG A 293 -7.76 -0.15 -14.39
N TYR A 294 -8.67 0.76 -14.74
CA TYR A 294 -8.33 1.98 -15.48
C TYR A 294 -7.33 2.90 -14.76
N PHE A 295 -7.26 2.88 -13.42
CA PHE A 295 -6.23 3.62 -12.69
C PHE A 295 -4.82 3.08 -12.97
N GLY A 296 -4.68 1.75 -12.95
CA GLY A 296 -3.38 1.12 -13.20
C GLY A 296 -2.96 1.24 -14.65
N GLU A 297 -3.87 1.08 -15.60
CA GLU A 297 -3.60 1.28 -17.03
C GLU A 297 -3.18 2.73 -17.32
N ALA A 298 -3.91 3.72 -16.77
CA ALA A 298 -3.55 5.13 -16.92
C ALA A 298 -2.18 5.45 -16.28
N ALA A 299 -1.91 4.93 -15.08
CA ALA A 299 -0.61 5.10 -14.42
C ALA A 299 0.53 4.49 -15.23
N TYR A 300 0.34 3.28 -15.78
CA TYR A 300 1.32 2.62 -16.64
C TYR A 300 1.61 3.44 -17.92
N HIS A 301 0.58 3.86 -18.65
CA HIS A 301 0.76 4.65 -19.86
C HIS A 301 1.42 6.00 -19.57
N TYR A 302 1.00 6.69 -18.51
CA TYR A 302 1.65 7.94 -18.13
C TYR A 302 3.12 7.72 -17.72
N MET A 303 3.39 6.67 -16.97
CA MET A 303 4.75 6.33 -16.54
C MET A 303 5.67 6.04 -17.73
N VAL A 304 5.17 5.38 -18.79
CA VAL A 304 5.95 5.01 -19.98
C VAL A 304 6.03 6.15 -20.99
N GLU A 305 4.89 6.78 -21.30
CA GLU A 305 4.73 7.69 -22.43
C GLU A 305 4.72 9.18 -22.04
N GLY A 306 4.66 9.50 -20.74
CA GLY A 306 4.47 10.87 -20.23
C GLY A 306 3.06 11.42 -20.45
N LYS A 307 2.11 10.60 -20.88
CA LYS A 307 0.70 10.95 -21.10
C LYS A 307 -0.21 9.76 -20.89
N ALA A 308 -1.44 9.98 -20.44
CA ALA A 308 -2.47 8.96 -20.32
C ALA A 308 -3.86 9.57 -20.35
N GLU A 309 -4.85 8.77 -20.73
CA GLU A 309 -6.25 9.13 -20.62
C GLU A 309 -6.66 9.40 -19.16
N GLY A 310 -7.46 10.42 -18.92
CA GLY A 310 -7.89 10.85 -17.59
C GLY A 310 -6.86 11.69 -16.83
N TYR A 311 -5.63 11.82 -17.28
CA TYR A 311 -4.65 12.76 -16.71
C TYR A 311 -4.64 14.09 -17.48
N LYS A 312 -4.68 15.19 -16.72
CA LYS A 312 -4.63 16.58 -17.26
C LYS A 312 -3.22 17.17 -17.18
N PHE A 313 -2.21 16.34 -17.06
CA PHE A 313 -0.81 16.72 -17.07
C PHE A 313 -0.08 15.83 -18.09
N VAL A 314 0.97 16.40 -18.65
CA VAL A 314 1.83 15.76 -19.64
C VAL A 314 3.27 15.94 -19.17
N GLY A 315 4.05 14.89 -19.25
CA GLY A 315 5.48 14.86 -18.98
C GLY A 315 6.26 14.31 -20.17
N GLU A 316 7.57 14.19 -20.00
CA GLU A 316 8.41 13.49 -20.98
C GLU A 316 8.23 11.98 -20.84
N PRO A 317 8.43 11.20 -21.94
CA PRO A 317 8.50 9.76 -21.86
C PRO A 317 9.58 9.27 -20.87
N ASN A 318 9.32 8.15 -20.22
CA ASN A 318 10.29 7.58 -19.27
C ASN A 318 11.63 7.25 -19.95
N PRO A 319 12.78 7.59 -19.34
CA PRO A 319 14.09 7.20 -19.88
C PRO A 319 14.39 5.69 -19.82
N HIS A 320 13.59 4.92 -19.07
CA HIS A 320 13.72 3.47 -18.88
C HIS A 320 12.37 2.74 -19.04
N PRO A 321 11.70 2.82 -20.21
CA PRO A 321 10.41 2.19 -20.42
C PRO A 321 10.49 0.66 -20.42
N GLU A 322 11.66 0.09 -20.72
CA GLU A 322 11.90 -1.35 -20.80
C GLU A 322 11.76 -2.09 -19.47
N ASN A 323 11.87 -1.40 -18.34
CA ASN A 323 11.72 -1.99 -17.02
C ASN A 323 10.35 -1.68 -16.36
N LYS A 324 9.39 -1.22 -17.16
CA LYS A 324 8.01 -0.97 -16.73
C LYS A 324 7.10 -2.06 -17.31
N GLN A 325 6.30 -2.67 -16.46
CA GLN A 325 5.45 -3.80 -16.83
C GLN A 325 4.01 -3.55 -16.39
N LEU A 326 3.06 -4.00 -17.23
CA LEU A 326 1.64 -4.09 -16.91
C LEU A 326 1.21 -5.54 -16.99
N LEU A 327 0.70 -6.10 -15.90
CA LEU A 327 0.23 -7.48 -15.81
C LEU A 327 -1.26 -7.51 -15.49
N ILE A 328 -2.06 -8.02 -16.41
CA ILE A 328 -3.50 -8.20 -16.21
C ILE A 328 -3.78 -9.68 -15.93
N ILE A 329 -4.37 -9.96 -14.77
CA ILE A 329 -4.73 -11.30 -14.33
C ILE A 329 -6.13 -11.62 -14.85
N PRO A 330 -6.30 -12.62 -15.73
CA PRO A 330 -7.60 -13.01 -16.23
C PRO A 330 -8.56 -13.38 -15.09
N ASP A 331 -9.84 -13.09 -15.27
CA ASP A 331 -10.95 -13.45 -14.38
C ASP A 331 -10.82 -12.98 -12.92
N ALA A 332 -9.80 -12.19 -12.59
CA ALA A 332 -9.62 -11.66 -11.24
C ALA A 332 -10.37 -10.34 -11.03
N SER A 333 -11.12 -10.26 -9.93
CA SER A 333 -11.69 -9.02 -9.43
C SER A 333 -10.64 -8.19 -8.67
N HIS A 334 -11.03 -7.00 -8.22
CA HIS A 334 -10.17 -6.17 -7.37
C HIS A 334 -9.78 -6.90 -6.07
N CYS A 335 -10.76 -7.49 -5.37
CA CYS A 335 -10.56 -8.15 -4.08
C CYS A 335 -9.94 -9.55 -4.20
N ASP A 336 -9.98 -10.19 -5.36
CA ASP A 336 -9.24 -11.43 -5.60
C ASP A 336 -7.71 -11.23 -5.52
N LEU A 337 -7.25 -10.00 -5.76
CA LEU A 337 -5.84 -9.65 -5.57
C LEU A 337 -5.48 -9.21 -4.12
N TYR A 338 -6.40 -9.38 -3.17
CA TYR A 338 -6.11 -9.17 -1.74
C TYR A 338 -5.63 -10.45 -1.04
N ASP A 339 -6.25 -11.60 -1.38
CA ASP A 339 -6.01 -12.88 -0.72
C ASP A 339 -5.91 -14.09 -1.68
N GLY A 340 -6.06 -13.85 -2.97
CA GLY A 340 -6.06 -14.86 -4.03
C GLY A 340 -7.47 -15.27 -4.49
N GLY A 341 -8.51 -14.81 -3.80
CA GLY A 341 -9.90 -15.11 -4.12
C GLY A 341 -10.35 -16.52 -3.77
N TYR A 342 -11.67 -16.71 -3.68
CA TYR A 342 -12.32 -17.98 -3.39
C TYR A 342 -13.49 -18.20 -4.35
N THR A 343 -13.86 -19.47 -4.57
CA THR A 343 -14.98 -19.86 -5.44
C THR A 343 -16.34 -19.54 -4.84
N GLU A 344 -16.42 -19.38 -3.53
CA GLU A 344 -17.64 -19.01 -2.80
C GLU A 344 -17.40 -17.76 -1.93
N LEU A 345 -18.48 -17.04 -1.60
CA LEU A 345 -18.43 -15.88 -0.73
C LEU A 345 -17.96 -16.24 0.69
N LYS A 346 -17.51 -15.22 1.44
CA LYS A 346 -17.01 -15.32 2.83
C LYS A 346 -15.74 -16.15 2.99
N GLY A 347 -14.93 -16.23 1.95
CA GLY A 347 -13.69 -17.00 1.95
C GLY A 347 -13.92 -18.51 2.02
N LYS A 348 -15.05 -18.96 1.49
CA LYS A 348 -15.41 -20.38 1.42
C LYS A 348 -15.13 -20.96 0.03
N GLY A 349 -15.28 -22.29 -0.06
CA GLY A 349 -14.99 -23.02 -1.30
C GLY A 349 -13.49 -23.14 -1.55
N GLU A 350 -13.12 -23.44 -2.80
CA GLU A 350 -11.72 -23.63 -3.19
C GLU A 350 -11.03 -22.28 -3.43
N PRO A 351 -9.75 -22.12 -3.02
CA PRO A 351 -8.94 -20.95 -3.38
C PRO A 351 -8.77 -20.83 -4.89
N LYS A 352 -9.06 -19.66 -5.44
CA LYS A 352 -8.81 -19.36 -6.87
C LYS A 352 -7.33 -19.18 -7.19
N ASN A 353 -6.50 -18.82 -6.21
CA ASN A 353 -5.07 -18.57 -6.35
C ASN A 353 -4.72 -17.52 -7.42
N MET A 354 -5.49 -16.43 -7.49
CA MET A 354 -5.36 -15.40 -8.51
C MET A 354 -4.06 -14.58 -8.42
N ILE A 355 -3.41 -14.53 -7.25
CA ILE A 355 -2.17 -13.77 -7.09
C ILE A 355 -0.98 -14.58 -7.58
N PRO A 356 -0.24 -14.12 -8.61
CA PRO A 356 0.88 -14.86 -9.19
C PRO A 356 2.16 -14.69 -8.35
N TRP A 357 2.19 -15.29 -7.17
CA TRP A 357 3.26 -15.14 -6.18
C TRP A 357 4.67 -15.36 -6.72
N ASP A 358 4.85 -16.34 -7.61
CA ASP A 358 6.16 -16.66 -8.17
C ASP A 358 6.59 -15.60 -9.19
N THR A 359 5.69 -15.10 -10.02
CA THR A 359 5.95 -13.98 -10.92
C THR A 359 6.37 -12.71 -10.16
N LEU A 360 5.68 -12.41 -9.04
CA LEU A 360 6.07 -11.28 -8.19
C LEU A 360 7.49 -11.47 -7.61
N ALA A 361 7.77 -12.67 -7.12
CA ALA A 361 9.09 -12.98 -6.57
C ALA A 361 10.20 -12.95 -7.63
N GLU A 362 9.94 -13.43 -8.84
CA GLU A 362 10.87 -13.37 -9.98
C GLU A 362 11.13 -11.92 -10.38
N PHE A 363 10.09 -11.09 -10.50
CA PHE A 363 10.26 -9.65 -10.76
C PHE A 363 11.21 -8.99 -9.76
N PHE A 364 11.04 -9.24 -8.46
CA PHE A 364 11.96 -8.69 -7.45
C PHE A 364 13.35 -9.30 -7.53
N LYS A 365 13.51 -10.61 -7.75
CA LYS A 365 14.83 -11.26 -7.91
C LYS A 365 15.62 -10.72 -9.09
N GLU A 366 14.95 -10.39 -10.18
CA GLU A 366 15.56 -9.81 -11.39
C GLU A 366 16.01 -8.37 -11.18
N ASN A 367 15.29 -7.59 -10.38
CA ASN A 367 15.49 -6.15 -10.23
C ASN A 367 16.16 -5.73 -8.90
N LEU A 368 16.34 -6.65 -7.95
CA LEU A 368 17.04 -6.47 -6.69
C LEU A 368 18.39 -7.25 -6.68
N LYS A 369 19.19 -7.09 -7.74
CA LYS A 369 20.51 -7.74 -7.91
C LYS A 369 21.62 -6.95 -7.24
#